data_bb315fb82550a27c2194d3aee963664b
#
_entry.id   bb315fb82550a27c2194d3aee963664b
#
_cell.length_a   1.000
_cell.length_b   1.000
_cell.length_c   1.000
_cell.angle_alpha   90.00
_cell.angle_beta   90.00
_cell.angle_gamma   90.00
#
_symmetry.space_group_name_H-M   'P 1'
#
loop_
_entity.id
_entity.type
_entity.pdbx_description
1 polymer ?
#
loop_
_entity_poly.entity_id
_entity_poly.type
_entity_poly.pdbx_seq_one_letter_code
_entity_poly.pdbx_strand_id
1 'polypeptide(L)'
;MCIRDSLCSDNHSIYSIKKEKERTVNEEEIVLTPMMKQFLDLKAKHPDAVMLFRCGDFYETYSTDAIVAAEILGITLTKRANGKGKTIEMAGFPHHALDTYLPKLVRAGKRVAICDQLEDPKMTKKLVKRGITELVTPGVSINDNILNYKENNFLAAVHFGKASCGVAFLDISTGEFLTAEGPVSYTHLR
;
A
#
# COMPACT_ATOMS: atom_id res chain seq x y z
N MET A 1 -7.75 -25.10 61.89
CA MET A 1 -7.51 -26.30 61.08
C MET A 1 -7.22 -25.80 59.67
N CYS A 2 -5.97 -25.88 59.26
CA CYS A 2 -5.41 -25.28 58.03
C CYS A 2 -5.92 -25.99 56.80
N ILE A 3 -6.29 -25.19 55.77
CA ILE A 3 -6.24 -25.65 54.38
C ILE A 3 -5.39 -24.61 53.64
N ARG A 4 -4.12 -24.93 53.57
CA ARG A 4 -3.15 -24.37 52.64
C ARG A 4 -2.91 -25.41 51.56
N ASP A 5 -2.47 -24.89 50.40
CA ASP A 5 -1.82 -25.59 49.30
C ASP A 5 -2.71 -26.20 48.23
N SER A 6 -2.95 -25.39 47.20
CA SER A 6 -3.00 -25.87 45.82
C SER A 6 -3.19 -24.69 44.82
N LEU A 7 -2.20 -23.82 44.64
CA LEU A 7 -2.14 -22.87 43.51
C LEU A 7 -0.67 -22.58 43.20
N CYS A 8 0.02 -23.59 42.68
CA CYS A 8 1.38 -23.36 42.15
C CYS A 8 1.76 -24.43 41.13
N SER A 9 1.16 -24.43 39.94
CA SER A 9 1.69 -25.25 38.83
C SER A 9 1.26 -24.80 37.40
N ASP A 10 0.75 -23.59 37.17
CA ASP A 10 0.35 -23.22 35.82
C ASP A 10 1.22 -22.11 35.16
N ASN A 11 2.33 -21.71 35.78
CA ASN A 11 3.20 -20.68 35.22
C ASN A 11 4.33 -21.20 34.32
N HIS A 12 4.44 -22.52 34.10
CA HIS A 12 5.52 -23.08 33.25
C HIS A 12 5.09 -23.30 31.79
N SER A 13 3.80 -23.28 31.48
CA SER A 13 3.29 -23.57 30.15
C SER A 13 3.28 -22.32 29.23
N ILE A 14 3.21 -21.12 29.79
CA ILE A 14 3.12 -19.88 28.99
C ILE A 14 4.51 -19.40 28.48
N TYR A 15 5.58 -19.77 29.17
CA TYR A 15 6.95 -19.44 28.76
C TYR A 15 7.51 -20.34 27.66
N SER A 16 6.98 -21.56 27.50
CA SER A 16 7.43 -22.48 26.44
C SER A 16 6.87 -22.13 25.04
N ILE A 17 5.73 -21.48 24.95
CA ILE A 17 5.09 -21.15 23.67
C ILE A 17 5.73 -19.91 23.01
N LYS A 18 6.44 -19.08 23.77
CA LYS A 18 7.15 -17.91 23.23
C LYS A 18 8.54 -18.20 22.64
N LYS A 19 9.09 -19.36 22.90
CA LYS A 19 10.45 -19.73 22.47
C LYS A 19 10.51 -20.52 21.16
N GLU A 20 9.37 -20.90 20.59
CA GLU A 20 9.32 -21.71 19.36
C GLU A 20 9.08 -20.90 18.07
N LYS A 21 9.02 -19.56 18.16
CA LYS A 21 8.82 -18.66 17.01
C LYS A 21 10.05 -17.88 16.56
N GLU A 22 11.18 -18.09 17.19
CA GLU A 22 12.49 -17.68 16.64
C GLU A 22 13.13 -18.85 15.87
N ARG A 23 12.43 -19.38 14.88
CA ARG A 23 13.13 -20.06 13.80
C ARG A 23 13.82 -18.95 13.02
N THR A 24 15.12 -18.88 13.23
CA THR A 24 16.08 -18.18 12.38
C THR A 24 15.69 -18.41 10.92
N VAL A 25 15.04 -17.40 10.33
CA VAL A 25 15.03 -17.26 8.87
C VAL A 25 16.50 -17.07 8.54
N ASN A 26 17.16 -18.11 8.04
CA ASN A 26 18.43 -17.96 7.39
C ASN A 26 18.21 -16.87 6.35
N GLU A 27 18.76 -15.69 6.59
CA GLU A 27 18.96 -14.63 5.61
C GLU A 27 19.97 -15.18 4.58
N GLU A 28 19.52 -16.13 3.76
CA GLU A 28 20.17 -16.37 2.49
C GLU A 28 20.14 -15.04 1.77
N GLU A 29 21.30 -14.45 1.61
CA GLU A 29 21.52 -13.20 0.87
C GLU A 29 20.74 -13.26 -0.44
N ILE A 30 19.55 -12.68 -0.46
CA ILE A 30 18.70 -12.63 -1.65
C ILE A 30 19.40 -11.67 -2.59
N VAL A 31 20.15 -12.23 -3.56
CA VAL A 31 20.76 -11.43 -4.62
C VAL A 31 19.64 -10.87 -5.48
N LEU A 32 19.13 -9.71 -5.07
CA LEU A 32 18.13 -8.96 -5.81
C LEU A 32 18.74 -8.36 -7.07
N THR A 33 17.99 -8.39 -8.16
CA THR A 33 18.38 -7.65 -9.36
C THR A 33 18.42 -6.14 -9.03
N PRO A 34 19.31 -5.36 -9.65
CA PRO A 34 19.41 -3.91 -9.38
C PRO A 34 18.07 -3.16 -9.54
N MET A 35 17.25 -3.61 -10.49
CA MET A 35 15.91 -3.06 -10.71
C MET A 35 14.96 -3.38 -9.55
N MET A 36 15.00 -4.62 -9.03
CA MET A 36 14.17 -5.02 -7.90
C MET A 36 14.57 -4.31 -6.60
N LYS A 37 15.88 -4.07 -6.42
CA LYS A 37 16.36 -3.25 -5.31
C LYS A 37 15.77 -1.84 -5.37
N GLN A 38 15.80 -1.20 -6.55
CA GLN A 38 15.21 0.13 -6.75
C GLN A 38 13.70 0.14 -6.47
N PHE A 39 12.97 -0.92 -6.88
CA PHE A 39 11.55 -1.08 -6.57
C PHE A 39 11.31 -1.15 -5.07
N LEU A 40 12.05 -1.99 -4.35
CA LEU A 40 11.90 -2.17 -2.90
C LEU A 40 12.25 -0.90 -2.12
N ASP A 41 13.29 -0.17 -2.53
CA ASP A 41 13.68 1.10 -1.91
C ASP A 41 12.58 2.17 -2.05
N LEU A 42 11.87 2.18 -3.18
CA LEU A 42 10.73 3.08 -3.39
C LEU A 42 9.49 2.60 -2.65
N LYS A 43 9.21 1.29 -2.65
CA LYS A 43 8.09 0.69 -1.93
C LYS A 43 8.18 0.91 -0.41
N ALA A 44 9.38 0.86 0.16
CA ALA A 44 9.60 1.11 1.57
C ALA A 44 9.17 2.52 2.03
N LYS A 45 9.15 3.50 1.12
CA LYS A 45 8.67 4.87 1.40
C LYS A 45 7.15 4.97 1.44
N HIS A 46 6.45 4.10 0.72
CA HIS A 46 4.99 4.06 0.61
C HIS A 46 4.48 2.62 0.68
N PRO A 47 4.58 1.97 1.85
CA PRO A 47 4.26 0.55 2.02
C PRO A 47 2.77 0.25 1.80
N ASP A 48 1.91 1.22 2.02
CA ASP A 48 0.46 1.17 1.90
C ASP A 48 -0.06 1.38 0.46
N ALA A 49 0.78 1.91 -0.45
CA ALA A 49 0.38 2.20 -1.82
C ALA A 49 0.70 1.04 -2.77
N VAL A 50 -0.22 0.72 -3.68
CA VAL A 50 0.06 -0.15 -4.83
C VAL A 50 1.01 0.58 -5.76
N MET A 51 2.18 -0.01 -6.00
CA MET A 51 3.22 0.63 -6.80
C MET A 51 3.13 0.22 -8.27
N LEU A 52 2.92 1.18 -9.16
CA LEU A 52 3.01 1.03 -10.61
C LEU A 52 4.40 1.47 -11.07
N PHE A 53 5.24 0.51 -11.39
CA PHE A 53 6.67 0.73 -11.67
C PHE A 53 6.96 0.65 -13.16
N ARG A 54 7.40 1.75 -13.76
CA ARG A 54 7.64 1.83 -15.20
C ARG A 54 8.81 0.97 -15.64
N CYS A 55 8.54 0.01 -16.52
CA CYS A 55 9.52 -0.88 -17.13
C CYS A 55 9.35 -0.85 -18.64
N GLY A 56 10.14 0.00 -19.34
CA GLY A 56 9.97 0.20 -20.77
C GLY A 56 8.57 0.71 -21.11
N ASP A 57 7.82 -0.05 -21.89
CA ASP A 57 6.46 0.32 -22.33
C ASP A 57 5.35 -0.16 -21.40
N PHE A 58 5.70 -0.72 -20.22
CA PHE A 58 4.74 -1.25 -19.27
C PHE A 58 4.85 -0.55 -17.91
N TYR A 59 3.72 -0.49 -17.20
CA TYR A 59 3.70 -0.40 -15.76
C TYR A 59 3.61 -1.80 -15.20
N GLU A 60 4.59 -2.18 -14.40
CA GLU A 60 4.67 -3.47 -13.73
C GLU A 60 4.51 -3.28 -12.22
N THR A 61 3.87 -4.23 -11.58
CA THR A 61 3.74 -4.30 -10.13
C THR A 61 4.16 -5.69 -9.66
N TYR A 62 4.70 -5.80 -8.43
CA TYR A 62 5.37 -7.00 -7.95
C TYR A 62 4.85 -7.43 -6.58
N SER A 63 5.06 -8.71 -6.24
CA SER A 63 4.75 -9.31 -4.94
C SER A 63 3.26 -9.15 -4.59
N THR A 64 2.95 -8.72 -3.38
CA THR A 64 1.57 -8.51 -2.89
C THR A 64 0.80 -7.49 -3.72
N ASP A 65 1.46 -6.45 -4.21
CA ASP A 65 0.84 -5.43 -5.05
C ASP A 65 0.38 -6.03 -6.39
N ALA A 66 1.15 -6.99 -6.94
CA ALA A 66 0.78 -7.68 -8.18
C ALA A 66 -0.49 -8.52 -8.02
N ILE A 67 -0.63 -9.20 -6.89
CA ILE A 67 -1.82 -10.01 -6.58
C ILE A 67 -3.05 -9.11 -6.49
N VAL A 68 -2.95 -8.03 -5.71
CA VAL A 68 -4.04 -7.05 -5.53
C VAL A 68 -4.41 -6.37 -6.84
N ALA A 69 -3.40 -5.95 -7.63
CA ALA A 69 -3.65 -5.30 -8.91
C ALA A 69 -4.27 -6.26 -9.92
N ALA A 70 -3.80 -7.51 -10.01
CA ALA A 70 -4.34 -8.52 -10.91
C ALA A 70 -5.82 -8.80 -10.63
N GLU A 71 -6.18 -8.92 -9.34
CA GLU A 71 -7.57 -9.15 -8.92
C GLU A 71 -8.49 -7.97 -9.28
N ILE A 72 -8.09 -6.73 -8.94
CA ILE A 72 -8.92 -5.54 -9.18
C ILE A 72 -9.03 -5.21 -10.66
N LEU A 73 -7.93 -5.31 -11.40
CA LEU A 73 -7.86 -4.91 -12.81
C LEU A 73 -8.33 -6.00 -13.76
N GLY A 74 -8.43 -7.26 -13.31
CA GLY A 74 -8.73 -8.41 -14.14
C GLY A 74 -7.61 -8.74 -15.15
N ILE A 75 -6.35 -8.46 -14.78
CA ILE A 75 -5.16 -8.75 -15.61
C ILE A 75 -4.45 -10.02 -15.15
N THR A 76 -3.66 -10.61 -16.04
CA THR A 76 -2.98 -11.87 -15.76
C THR A 76 -1.86 -11.68 -14.73
N LEU A 77 -1.93 -12.46 -13.66
CA LEU A 77 -0.83 -12.62 -12.71
C LEU A 77 0.20 -13.58 -13.28
N THR A 78 1.44 -13.13 -13.40
CA THR A 78 2.57 -13.90 -13.91
C THR A 78 3.67 -13.99 -12.87
N LYS A 79 4.77 -14.71 -13.20
CA LYS A 79 5.95 -14.78 -12.35
C LYS A 79 7.18 -14.30 -13.13
N ARG A 80 7.98 -13.47 -12.47
CA ARG A 80 9.25 -12.98 -13.01
C ARG A 80 10.42 -13.58 -12.26
N ALA A 81 11.45 -14.00 -12.99
CA ALA A 81 12.69 -14.45 -12.37
C ALA A 81 13.40 -13.28 -11.66
N ASN A 82 13.77 -13.50 -10.39
CA ASN A 82 14.42 -12.51 -9.54
C ASN A 82 15.78 -13.00 -9.05
N GLY A 83 16.62 -13.47 -9.98
CA GLY A 83 17.94 -14.00 -9.68
C GLY A 83 17.94 -15.38 -8.98
N LYS A 84 19.03 -16.13 -9.10
CA LYS A 84 19.28 -17.44 -8.46
C LYS A 84 18.07 -18.39 -8.35
N GLY A 85 17.22 -18.46 -9.40
CA GLY A 85 16.09 -19.39 -9.43
C GLY A 85 14.86 -19.01 -8.60
N LYS A 86 14.86 -17.86 -7.91
CA LYS A 86 13.67 -17.34 -7.23
C LYS A 86 12.79 -16.59 -8.21
N THR A 87 11.49 -16.74 -8.05
CA THR A 87 10.47 -16.02 -8.82
C THR A 87 9.67 -15.12 -7.91
N ILE A 88 9.18 -14.00 -8.46
CA ILE A 88 8.28 -13.07 -7.78
C ILE A 88 7.02 -12.91 -8.62
N GLU A 89 5.88 -12.81 -7.97
CA GLU A 89 4.62 -12.50 -8.62
C GLU A 89 4.71 -11.14 -9.29
N MET A 90 4.20 -11.06 -10.51
CA MET A 90 4.20 -9.86 -11.33
C MET A 90 2.88 -9.74 -12.08
N ALA A 91 2.34 -8.53 -12.13
CA ALA A 91 1.27 -8.15 -13.03
C ALA A 91 1.65 -6.84 -13.72
N GLY A 92 1.15 -6.60 -14.91
CA GLY A 92 1.46 -5.37 -15.62
C GLY A 92 0.52 -5.10 -16.79
N PHE A 93 0.53 -3.84 -17.21
CA PHE A 93 -0.25 -3.37 -18.35
C PHE A 93 0.54 -2.32 -19.14
N PRO A 94 0.21 -2.10 -20.44
CA PRO A 94 0.88 -1.09 -21.25
C PRO A 94 0.73 0.31 -20.65
N HIS A 95 1.81 1.10 -20.66
CA HIS A 95 1.82 2.42 -20.01
C HIS A 95 0.76 3.39 -20.54
N HIS A 96 0.47 3.33 -21.84
CA HIS A 96 -0.57 4.16 -22.47
C HIS A 96 -1.99 3.83 -22.00
N ALA A 97 -2.17 2.70 -21.31
CA ALA A 97 -3.45 2.31 -20.74
C ALA A 97 -3.62 2.74 -19.26
N LEU A 98 -2.69 3.59 -18.74
CA LEU A 98 -2.74 4.07 -17.36
C LEU A 98 -4.09 4.71 -17.03
N ASP A 99 -4.62 5.58 -17.91
CA ASP A 99 -5.90 6.26 -17.72
C ASP A 99 -7.10 5.31 -17.62
N THR A 100 -6.96 4.09 -18.14
CA THR A 100 -8.00 3.05 -18.06
C THR A 100 -7.91 2.24 -16.76
N TYR A 101 -6.68 1.94 -16.30
CA TYR A 101 -6.46 1.04 -15.18
C TYR A 101 -6.33 1.75 -13.84
N LEU A 102 -5.72 2.95 -13.80
CA LEU A 102 -5.57 3.74 -12.59
C LEU A 102 -6.90 4.02 -11.88
N PRO A 103 -7.96 4.47 -12.58
CA PRO A 103 -9.26 4.72 -11.95
C PRO A 103 -9.85 3.48 -11.27
N LYS A 104 -9.63 2.29 -11.81
CA LYS A 104 -10.14 1.05 -11.22
C LYS A 104 -9.49 0.75 -9.87
N LEU A 105 -8.16 0.95 -9.74
CA LEU A 105 -7.44 0.78 -8.49
C LEU A 105 -7.91 1.80 -7.44
N VAL A 106 -8.03 3.06 -7.84
CA VAL A 106 -8.43 4.15 -6.94
C VAL A 106 -9.87 3.97 -6.46
N ARG A 107 -10.81 3.60 -7.35
CA ARG A 107 -12.21 3.29 -7.00
C ARG A 107 -12.34 2.07 -6.09
N ALA A 108 -11.42 1.11 -6.20
CA ALA A 108 -11.31 -0.01 -5.26
C ALA A 108 -10.69 0.39 -3.89
N GLY A 109 -10.54 1.69 -3.63
CA GLY A 109 -10.02 2.22 -2.38
C GLY A 109 -8.52 2.07 -2.21
N LYS A 110 -7.76 1.76 -3.28
CA LYS A 110 -6.31 1.61 -3.20
C LYS A 110 -5.59 2.93 -3.45
N ARG A 111 -4.64 3.23 -2.58
CA ARG A 111 -3.66 4.28 -2.83
C ARG A 111 -2.66 3.78 -3.86
N VAL A 112 -2.31 4.58 -4.86
CA VAL A 112 -1.45 4.17 -5.97
C VAL A 112 -0.26 5.11 -6.08
N ALA A 113 0.95 4.55 -6.12
CA ALA A 113 2.18 5.28 -6.37
C ALA A 113 2.64 5.02 -7.82
N ILE A 114 2.67 6.04 -8.64
CA ILE A 114 3.15 5.98 -10.02
C ILE A 114 4.64 6.28 -10.01
N CYS A 115 5.43 5.31 -10.50
CA CYS A 115 6.90 5.42 -10.60
C CYS A 115 7.31 5.45 -12.05
N ASP A 116 7.79 6.58 -12.51
CA ASP A 116 8.30 6.76 -13.87
C ASP A 116 9.81 6.77 -13.95
N GLN A 117 10.30 6.61 -15.18
CA GLN A 117 11.70 6.76 -15.52
C GLN A 117 12.05 8.26 -15.51
N LEU A 118 13.02 8.64 -14.68
CA LEU A 118 13.48 10.03 -14.57
C LEU A 118 14.54 10.39 -15.62
N GLU A 119 15.05 9.38 -16.33
CA GLU A 119 16.10 9.52 -17.34
C GLU A 119 15.67 8.84 -18.63
N ASP A 120 16.12 9.36 -19.78
CA ASP A 120 15.88 8.72 -21.07
C ASP A 120 16.69 7.41 -21.16
N PRO A 121 16.03 6.26 -21.38
CA PRO A 121 16.69 4.96 -21.53
C PRO A 121 17.73 4.93 -22.66
N LYS A 122 17.55 5.76 -23.70
CA LYS A 122 18.45 5.82 -24.86
C LYS A 122 19.77 6.52 -24.55
N MET A 123 19.77 7.41 -23.55
CA MET A 123 20.95 8.20 -23.16
C MET A 123 21.78 7.53 -22.06
N THR A 124 21.25 6.51 -21.39
CA THR A 124 21.86 5.89 -20.21
C THR A 124 22.28 4.45 -20.49
N LYS A 125 23.58 4.16 -20.39
CA LYS A 125 24.13 2.78 -20.47
C LYS A 125 23.95 2.00 -19.15
N LYS A 126 23.52 2.66 -18.08
CA LYS A 126 23.30 2.10 -16.73
C LYS A 126 21.82 1.83 -16.51
N LEU A 127 21.49 1.26 -15.36
CA LEU A 127 20.11 1.14 -14.92
C LEU A 127 19.46 2.52 -14.84
N VAL A 128 18.38 2.72 -15.59
CA VAL A 128 17.59 3.96 -15.59
C VAL A 128 17.08 4.24 -14.19
N LYS A 129 17.28 5.44 -13.69
CA LYS A 129 16.70 5.88 -12.41
C LYS A 129 15.20 6.05 -12.55
N ARG A 130 14.48 5.61 -11.52
CA ARG A 130 13.05 5.77 -11.38
C ARG A 130 12.72 6.48 -10.08
N GLY A 131 11.62 7.21 -10.08
CA GLY A 131 11.12 7.91 -8.91
C GLY A 131 9.61 7.95 -8.92
N ILE A 132 9.03 8.19 -7.76
CA ILE A 132 7.60 8.42 -7.63
C ILE A 132 7.31 9.80 -8.22
N THR A 133 6.54 9.83 -9.30
CA THR A 133 6.12 11.06 -9.96
C THR A 133 4.77 11.52 -9.44
N GLU A 134 3.90 10.58 -9.09
CA GLU A 134 2.58 10.90 -8.58
C GLU A 134 2.15 9.88 -7.52
N LEU A 135 1.42 10.37 -6.51
CA LEU A 135 0.81 9.57 -5.47
C LEU A 135 -0.69 9.82 -5.46
N VAL A 136 -1.44 8.91 -6.05
CA VAL A 136 -2.90 9.03 -6.18
C VAL A 136 -3.56 8.37 -4.98
N THR A 137 -4.35 9.16 -4.25
CA THR A 137 -5.08 8.69 -3.06
C THR A 137 -6.58 8.80 -3.33
N PRO A 138 -7.39 7.77 -3.01
CA PRO A 138 -8.84 7.88 -3.03
C PRO A 138 -9.31 9.11 -2.23
N GLY A 139 -10.27 9.86 -2.78
CA GLY A 139 -10.80 11.07 -2.13
C GLY A 139 -9.97 12.35 -2.32
N VAL A 140 -8.76 12.28 -2.88
CA VAL A 140 -7.92 13.46 -3.17
C VAL A 140 -7.63 13.62 -4.67
N SER A 141 -8.08 12.66 -5.47
CA SER A 141 -7.83 12.70 -6.91
C SER A 141 -8.72 13.71 -7.60
N ILE A 142 -8.10 14.70 -8.26
CA ILE A 142 -8.78 15.76 -9.04
C ILE A 142 -8.93 15.33 -10.53
N ASN A 143 -8.44 14.15 -10.89
CA ASN A 143 -8.50 13.69 -12.27
C ASN A 143 -9.93 13.31 -12.65
N ASP A 144 -10.50 13.97 -13.68
CA ASP A 144 -11.86 13.76 -14.16
C ASP A 144 -12.17 12.30 -14.52
N ASN A 145 -11.17 11.53 -14.95
CA ASN A 145 -11.33 10.12 -15.27
C ASN A 145 -11.50 9.23 -14.02
N ILE A 146 -11.08 9.74 -12.85
CA ILE A 146 -11.16 9.02 -11.56
C ILE A 146 -12.42 9.41 -10.81
N LEU A 147 -12.80 10.67 -10.88
CA LEU A 147 -13.99 11.21 -10.24
C LEU A 147 -15.24 10.65 -10.93
N ASN A 148 -16.10 10.01 -10.14
CA ASN A 148 -17.44 9.68 -10.58
C ASN A 148 -18.38 10.79 -10.12
N TYR A 149 -18.82 11.68 -11.00
CA TYR A 149 -19.73 12.79 -10.66
C TYR A 149 -21.09 12.34 -10.11
N LYS A 150 -21.37 11.05 -10.13
CA LYS A 150 -22.60 10.46 -9.57
C LYS A 150 -22.43 9.91 -8.17
N GLU A 151 -21.22 9.92 -7.64
CA GLU A 151 -20.88 9.43 -6.30
C GLU A 151 -20.07 10.48 -5.55
N ASN A 152 -20.33 10.63 -4.28
CA ASN A 152 -19.60 11.56 -3.43
C ASN A 152 -18.18 11.04 -3.17
N ASN A 153 -17.18 11.93 -3.29
CA ASN A 153 -15.78 11.64 -3.03
C ASN A 153 -15.30 12.52 -1.87
N PHE A 154 -15.50 12.03 -0.63
CA PHE A 154 -15.18 12.79 0.56
C PHE A 154 -13.71 12.66 0.96
N LEU A 155 -13.06 13.81 1.14
CA LEU A 155 -11.85 13.95 1.94
C LEU A 155 -12.27 14.27 3.37
N ALA A 156 -11.85 13.46 4.34
CA ALA A 156 -12.14 13.66 5.75
C ALA A 156 -10.90 14.13 6.51
N ALA A 157 -11.06 15.13 7.36
CA ALA A 157 -10.04 15.57 8.31
C ALA A 157 -10.60 15.53 9.73
N VAL A 158 -9.81 15.05 10.69
CA VAL A 158 -10.18 15.00 12.11
C VAL A 158 -9.12 15.70 12.93
N HIS A 159 -9.58 16.59 13.81
CA HIS A 159 -8.72 17.28 14.76
C HIS A 159 -9.15 16.97 16.19
N PHE A 160 -8.20 16.52 17.01
CA PHE A 160 -8.41 16.24 18.43
C PHE A 160 -7.87 17.40 19.26
N GLY A 161 -8.78 18.19 19.84
CA GLY A 161 -8.47 19.20 20.84
C GLY A 161 -8.43 18.60 22.26
N LYS A 162 -8.18 19.43 23.27
CA LYS A 162 -8.15 18.98 24.67
C LYS A 162 -9.54 18.58 25.22
N ALA A 163 -10.59 19.26 24.78
CA ALA A 163 -11.96 19.06 25.26
C ALA A 163 -12.96 18.73 24.16
N SER A 164 -12.64 19.04 22.91
CA SER A 164 -13.49 18.81 21.73
C SER A 164 -12.74 18.13 20.61
N CYS A 165 -13.48 17.45 19.75
CA CYS A 165 -13.02 16.85 18.51
C CYS A 165 -13.76 17.51 17.36
N GLY A 166 -13.02 18.03 16.37
CA GLY A 166 -13.56 18.57 15.14
C GLY A 166 -13.40 17.59 13.99
N VAL A 167 -14.43 17.47 13.15
CA VAL A 167 -14.41 16.67 11.93
C VAL A 167 -14.85 17.54 10.77
N ALA A 168 -14.14 17.45 9.65
CA ALA A 168 -14.47 18.12 8.41
C ALA A 168 -14.52 17.10 7.26
N PHE A 169 -15.50 17.27 6.38
CA PHE A 169 -15.65 16.49 5.15
C PHE A 169 -15.72 17.45 3.97
N LEU A 170 -14.90 17.23 2.96
CA LEU A 170 -14.93 17.95 1.70
C LEU A 170 -15.24 16.95 0.58
N ASP A 171 -16.34 17.16 -0.13
CA ASP A 171 -16.60 16.45 -1.37
C ASP A 171 -15.91 17.19 -2.51
N ILE A 172 -14.86 16.56 -3.05
CA ILE A 172 -14.05 17.15 -4.13
C ILE A 172 -14.83 17.22 -5.44
N SER A 173 -15.81 16.31 -5.64
CA SER A 173 -16.59 16.24 -6.89
C SER A 173 -17.67 17.34 -6.96
N THR A 174 -18.26 17.70 -5.83
CA THR A 174 -19.35 18.69 -5.76
C THR A 174 -18.95 20.01 -5.11
N GLY A 175 -17.81 20.05 -4.38
CA GLY A 175 -17.38 21.20 -3.59
C GLY A 175 -18.15 21.35 -2.27
N GLU A 176 -18.96 20.37 -1.88
CA GLU A 176 -19.68 20.39 -0.61
C GLU A 176 -18.69 20.30 0.56
N PHE A 177 -18.85 21.17 1.56
CA PHE A 177 -17.99 21.20 2.72
C PHE A 177 -18.83 21.14 4.00
N LEU A 178 -18.66 20.07 4.75
CA LEU A 178 -19.38 19.81 6.01
C LEU A 178 -18.40 19.81 7.17
N THR A 179 -18.79 20.44 8.28
CA THR A 179 -18.02 20.43 9.53
C THR A 179 -18.90 20.09 10.70
N ALA A 180 -18.34 19.40 11.66
CA ALA A 180 -18.97 19.11 12.94
C ALA A 180 -17.95 19.20 14.08
N GLU A 181 -18.39 19.63 15.25
CA GLU A 181 -17.61 19.64 16.48
C GLU A 181 -18.40 18.95 17.59
N GLY A 182 -17.71 18.18 18.41
CA GLY A 182 -18.30 17.50 19.55
C GLY A 182 -17.30 17.25 20.68
N PRO A 183 -17.77 16.93 21.89
CA PRO A 183 -16.90 16.61 23.02
C PRO A 183 -16.12 15.31 22.75
N VAL A 184 -14.91 15.21 23.27
CA VAL A 184 -14.01 14.05 23.11
C VAL A 184 -14.64 12.73 23.57
N SER A 185 -15.65 12.78 24.46
CA SER A 185 -16.38 11.59 24.92
C SER A 185 -17.08 10.78 23.82
N TYR A 186 -17.32 11.37 22.64
CA TYR A 186 -17.91 10.66 21.49
C TYR A 186 -16.88 9.86 20.66
N THR A 187 -15.60 9.95 20.97
CA THR A 187 -14.55 9.22 20.25
C THR A 187 -14.42 7.75 20.65
N HIS A 188 -15.14 7.30 21.68
CA HIS A 188 -15.23 5.90 22.07
C HIS A 188 -16.39 5.20 21.32
N LEU A 189 -16.23 5.01 20.01
CA LEU A 189 -17.06 4.07 19.27
C LEU A 189 -16.58 2.65 19.58
N ARG A 190 -17.46 1.84 20.15
CA ARG A 190 -17.28 0.39 20.35
C ARG A 190 -17.32 -0.34 19.02
#